data_be3b5be9bc32e21e17c0cd16ccf5a76c
#
_entry.id   be3b5be9bc32e21e17c0cd16ccf5a76c
#
_cell.length_a   1.000
_cell.length_b   1.000
_cell.length_c   1.000
_cell.angle_alpha   90.00
_cell.angle_beta   90.00
_cell.angle_gamma   90.00
#
_symmetry.space_group_name_H-M   'P 1'
#
loop_
_entity.id
_entity.type
_entity.pdbx_description
1 polymer ?
#
loop_
_entity_poly.entity_id
_entity_poly.type
_entity_poly.pdbx_seq_one_letter_code
_entity_poly.pdbx_strand_id
1 'polypeptide(L)'
;MVVALLTVMPVETAHAQELQVKFNVNSKQVEGSDKSVFDNLKETVEQWMNDRQWTELQFQKNERIAVTFNVTVVKYDKATNMFECTALIQANRPVYNSAYTTTLYNNKDDNFNFQFAQFDQLNFDDETLGSQLTAMLAYYAYLILGLDLDSFAPLGGTEVLQRCMNLTNNAQSLDFGGWKAFEDSRNRFAIINDYLDEAMKPFRQLQYDYYRLGLDEMANNAERGRTNISTALETGLKKAHEDKPLSLLPMIWTDYKRDELANIYKGKGTQKEKEAVYNILFGINASQSEAWDKVRN
;
A
#
# COMPACT_ATOMS: atom_id res chain seq x y z
N MET A 1 -3.64 -53.35 33.66
CA MET A 1 -2.91 -52.04 33.67
C MET A 1 -2.86 -51.59 32.22
N VAL A 2 -3.78 -50.67 31.83
CA VAL A 2 -3.87 -50.16 30.47
C VAL A 2 -3.07 -48.85 30.43
N VAL A 3 -1.97 -48.84 29.70
CA VAL A 3 -1.15 -47.62 29.50
C VAL A 3 -1.78 -46.86 28.30
N ALA A 4 -2.45 -45.77 28.58
CA ALA A 4 -2.92 -44.85 27.55
C ALA A 4 -1.74 -44.05 26.99
N LEU A 5 -1.37 -44.32 25.75
CA LEU A 5 -0.37 -43.52 25.00
C LEU A 5 -1.05 -42.22 24.52
N LEU A 6 -0.78 -41.11 25.26
CA LEU A 6 -1.17 -39.77 24.77
C LEU A 6 -0.23 -39.38 23.62
N THR A 7 -0.71 -39.50 22.40
CA THR A 7 -0.05 -38.90 21.23
C THR A 7 -0.23 -37.38 21.28
N VAL A 8 0.83 -36.66 21.64
CA VAL A 8 0.92 -35.20 21.48
C VAL A 8 1.05 -34.95 19.97
N MET A 9 -0.05 -34.58 19.33
CA MET A 9 0.03 -34.06 17.95
C MET A 9 0.76 -32.70 18.00
N PRO A 10 1.77 -32.48 17.15
CA PRO A 10 2.34 -31.14 17.01
C PRO A 10 1.22 -30.22 16.52
N VAL A 11 0.89 -29.21 17.31
CA VAL A 11 0.09 -28.08 16.83
C VAL A 11 0.99 -27.37 15.84
N GLU A 12 0.76 -27.59 14.54
CA GLU A 12 1.32 -26.72 13.52
C GLU A 12 0.79 -25.32 13.83
N THR A 13 1.66 -24.44 14.31
CA THR A 13 1.39 -23.03 14.40
C THR A 13 1.18 -22.55 12.99
N ALA A 14 -0.08 -22.41 12.58
CA ALA A 14 -0.42 -21.74 11.35
C ALA A 14 0.16 -20.32 11.47
N HIS A 15 1.34 -20.10 10.87
CA HIS A 15 1.92 -18.77 10.77
C HIS A 15 0.91 -17.91 10.01
N ALA A 16 0.35 -16.94 10.69
CA ALA A 16 -0.63 -16.06 10.11
C ALA A 16 0.11 -15.11 9.15
N GLN A 17 -0.12 -15.31 7.88
CA GLN A 17 0.38 -14.45 6.80
C GLN A 17 -0.44 -13.16 6.82
N GLU A 18 0.21 -12.01 6.82
CA GLU A 18 -0.47 -10.70 6.90
C GLU A 18 -1.04 -10.26 5.55
N LEU A 19 -0.39 -10.67 4.46
CA LEU A 19 -0.74 -10.27 3.10
C LEU A 19 -1.42 -11.41 2.33
N GLN A 20 -2.34 -11.03 1.44
CA GLN A 20 -2.88 -11.88 0.39
C GLN A 20 -2.54 -11.26 -0.96
N VAL A 21 -1.44 -11.71 -1.57
CA VAL A 21 -0.86 -11.10 -2.75
C VAL A 21 -1.31 -11.81 -4.02
N LYS A 22 -1.65 -10.99 -5.04
CA LYS A 22 -1.79 -11.38 -6.44
C LYS A 22 -0.74 -10.61 -7.26
N PHE A 23 0.00 -11.32 -8.09
CA PHE A 23 1.05 -10.74 -8.94
C PHE A 23 0.73 -11.00 -10.41
N ASN A 24 0.22 -9.99 -11.10
CA ASN A 24 -0.16 -10.08 -12.49
C ASN A 24 0.97 -9.56 -13.38
N VAL A 25 1.39 -10.35 -14.37
CA VAL A 25 2.43 -9.97 -15.34
C VAL A 25 1.80 -9.78 -16.73
N ASN A 26 1.87 -8.55 -17.24
CA ASN A 26 1.46 -8.23 -18.60
C ASN A 26 2.69 -8.10 -19.50
N SER A 27 2.95 -9.10 -20.33
CA SER A 27 4.07 -9.17 -21.26
C SER A 27 3.66 -9.00 -22.73
N LYS A 28 2.49 -8.41 -23.01
CA LYS A 28 1.96 -8.27 -24.37
C LYS A 28 2.82 -7.43 -25.30
N GLN A 29 3.67 -6.56 -24.75
CA GLN A 29 4.57 -5.68 -25.50
C GLN A 29 5.91 -6.37 -25.85
N VAL A 30 6.19 -7.54 -25.26
CA VAL A 30 7.44 -8.27 -25.49
C VAL A 30 7.18 -9.36 -26.52
N GLU A 31 7.71 -9.16 -27.74
CA GLU A 31 7.59 -10.14 -28.83
C GLU A 31 8.71 -11.20 -28.74
N GLY A 32 8.41 -12.41 -29.21
CA GLY A 32 9.42 -13.47 -29.42
C GLY A 32 10.00 -14.10 -28.15
N SER A 33 9.47 -13.79 -26.96
CA SER A 33 9.93 -14.39 -25.70
C SER A 33 9.11 -15.62 -25.33
N ASP A 34 9.78 -16.62 -24.74
CA ASP A 34 9.14 -17.75 -24.11
C ASP A 34 8.30 -17.24 -22.92
N LYS A 35 6.99 -17.49 -22.96
CA LYS A 35 6.07 -17.03 -21.92
C LYS A 35 6.30 -17.72 -20.58
N SER A 36 6.99 -18.85 -20.56
CA SER A 36 7.22 -19.63 -19.35
C SER A 36 7.98 -18.87 -18.25
N VAL A 37 8.88 -17.94 -18.63
CA VAL A 37 9.61 -17.11 -17.66
C VAL A 37 8.67 -16.14 -16.93
N PHE A 38 7.66 -15.59 -17.64
CA PHE A 38 6.69 -14.67 -17.04
C PHE A 38 5.70 -15.39 -16.11
N ASP A 39 5.28 -16.59 -16.51
CA ASP A 39 4.40 -17.43 -15.67
C ASP A 39 5.16 -17.90 -14.42
N ASN A 40 6.41 -18.34 -14.57
CA ASN A 40 7.26 -18.71 -13.44
C ASN A 40 7.55 -17.56 -12.51
N LEU A 41 7.85 -16.36 -13.03
CA LEU A 41 8.00 -15.14 -12.23
C LEU A 41 6.75 -14.88 -11.38
N LYS A 42 5.57 -14.93 -12.00
CA LYS A 42 4.30 -14.74 -11.31
C LYS A 42 4.12 -15.72 -10.15
N GLU A 43 4.24 -17.01 -10.42
CA GLU A 43 4.06 -18.08 -9.42
C GLU A 43 5.07 -17.95 -8.28
N THR A 44 6.34 -17.72 -8.61
CA THR A 44 7.43 -17.59 -7.64
C THR A 44 7.22 -16.40 -6.71
N VAL A 45 6.83 -15.23 -7.26
CA VAL A 45 6.57 -14.03 -6.46
C VAL A 45 5.31 -14.18 -5.60
N GLU A 46 4.21 -14.68 -6.17
CA GLU A 46 2.96 -14.90 -5.40
C GLU A 46 3.22 -15.85 -4.23
N GLN A 47 3.87 -16.97 -4.45
CA GLN A 47 4.21 -17.92 -3.40
C GLN A 47 5.11 -17.28 -2.35
N TRP A 48 6.22 -16.68 -2.76
CA TRP A 48 7.19 -16.09 -1.85
C TRP A 48 6.60 -15.01 -0.94
N MET A 49 5.74 -14.13 -1.48
CA MET A 49 5.09 -13.09 -0.70
C MET A 49 4.01 -13.61 0.23
N ASN A 50 3.26 -14.62 -0.23
CA ASN A 50 2.16 -15.19 0.55
C ASN A 50 2.63 -16.17 1.65
N ASP A 51 3.77 -16.83 1.45
CA ASP A 51 4.30 -17.80 2.43
C ASP A 51 5.15 -17.12 3.51
N ARG A 52 5.53 -15.85 3.30
CA ARG A 52 6.41 -15.11 4.23
C ARG A 52 5.62 -14.43 5.33
N GLN A 53 6.11 -14.54 6.56
CA GLN A 53 5.73 -13.71 7.69
C GLN A 53 6.55 -12.43 7.66
N TRP A 54 5.89 -11.28 7.62
CA TRP A 54 6.52 -9.96 7.50
C TRP A 54 6.75 -9.26 8.84
N THR A 55 5.89 -9.57 9.83
CA THR A 55 5.96 -9.04 11.20
C THR A 55 5.74 -10.16 12.21
N GLU A 56 5.86 -9.86 13.51
CA GLU A 56 5.52 -10.80 14.58
C GLU A 56 4.02 -10.80 14.92
N LEU A 57 3.22 -9.97 14.22
CA LEU A 57 1.79 -9.87 14.44
C LEU A 57 1.06 -11.09 13.85
N GLN A 58 -0.04 -11.46 14.49
CA GLN A 58 -0.88 -12.56 14.04
C GLN A 58 -2.16 -12.02 13.42
N PHE A 59 -2.32 -12.23 12.10
CA PHE A 59 -3.53 -11.87 11.37
C PHE A 59 -4.43 -13.09 11.21
N GLN A 60 -5.72 -12.92 11.40
CA GLN A 60 -6.67 -13.94 11.01
C GLN A 60 -6.87 -13.93 9.50
N LYS A 61 -7.36 -15.02 8.92
CA LYS A 61 -7.52 -15.17 7.47
C LYS A 61 -8.38 -14.05 6.84
N ASN A 62 -9.37 -13.56 7.55
CA ASN A 62 -10.26 -12.46 7.13
C ASN A 62 -9.68 -11.06 7.40
N GLU A 63 -8.55 -10.97 8.08
CA GLU A 63 -7.84 -9.71 8.36
C GLU A 63 -6.69 -9.47 7.38
N ARG A 64 -6.35 -10.46 6.55
CA ARG A 64 -5.28 -10.33 5.56
C ARG A 64 -5.55 -9.20 4.60
N ILE A 65 -4.50 -8.42 4.36
CA ILE A 65 -4.54 -7.28 3.46
C ILE A 65 -4.44 -7.80 2.02
N ALA A 66 -5.47 -7.54 1.21
CA ALA A 66 -5.46 -7.90 -0.20
C ALA A 66 -4.56 -6.93 -0.98
N VAL A 67 -3.47 -7.47 -1.56
CA VAL A 67 -2.51 -6.70 -2.35
C VAL A 67 -2.46 -7.22 -3.77
N THR A 68 -2.51 -6.32 -4.75
CA THR A 68 -2.37 -6.66 -6.16
C THR A 68 -1.23 -5.87 -6.78
N PHE A 69 -0.29 -6.57 -7.39
CA PHE A 69 0.72 -6.00 -8.27
C PHE A 69 0.27 -6.24 -9.71
N ASN A 70 0.13 -5.17 -10.48
CA ASN A 70 -0.10 -5.24 -11.93
C ASN A 70 1.17 -4.74 -12.63
N VAL A 71 2.04 -5.68 -12.98
CA VAL A 71 3.35 -5.42 -13.60
C VAL A 71 3.23 -5.48 -15.11
N THR A 72 3.60 -4.38 -15.77
CA THR A 72 3.70 -4.31 -17.23
C THR A 72 5.16 -4.39 -17.62
N VAL A 73 5.52 -5.45 -18.32
CA VAL A 73 6.86 -5.63 -18.88
C VAL A 73 6.96 -4.80 -20.16
N VAL A 74 7.77 -3.76 -20.11
CA VAL A 74 8.06 -2.87 -21.25
C VAL A 74 9.12 -3.50 -22.14
N LYS A 75 10.15 -4.10 -21.53
CA LYS A 75 11.22 -4.79 -22.23
C LYS A 75 11.76 -5.95 -21.39
N TYR A 76 12.14 -7.02 -22.06
CA TYR A 76 12.84 -8.16 -21.46
C TYR A 76 14.08 -8.49 -22.27
N ASP A 77 15.24 -8.46 -21.63
CA ASP A 77 16.50 -8.91 -22.20
C ASP A 77 16.82 -10.33 -21.71
N LYS A 78 16.66 -11.30 -22.62
CA LYS A 78 16.89 -12.71 -22.31
C LYS A 78 18.38 -13.04 -22.03
N ALA A 79 19.32 -12.23 -22.55
CA ALA A 79 20.74 -12.50 -22.34
C ALA A 79 21.20 -12.14 -20.92
N THR A 80 20.57 -11.12 -20.32
CA THR A 80 20.88 -10.61 -18.98
C THR A 80 19.81 -10.93 -17.95
N ASN A 81 18.69 -11.55 -18.37
CA ASN A 81 17.48 -11.78 -17.56
C ASN A 81 16.91 -10.47 -16.95
N MET A 82 17.13 -9.34 -17.65
CA MET A 82 16.70 -8.03 -17.20
C MET A 82 15.28 -7.74 -17.65
N PHE A 83 14.43 -7.35 -16.67
CA PHE A 83 13.07 -6.87 -16.86
C PHE A 83 13.05 -5.36 -16.67
N GLU A 84 12.63 -4.61 -17.69
CA GLU A 84 12.25 -3.21 -17.59
C GLU A 84 10.73 -3.14 -17.47
N CYS A 85 10.22 -2.68 -16.32
CA CYS A 85 8.82 -2.75 -15.99
C CYS A 85 8.30 -1.46 -15.36
N THR A 86 7.00 -1.28 -15.46
CA THR A 86 6.23 -0.43 -14.55
C THR A 86 5.27 -1.30 -13.76
N ALA A 87 4.94 -0.91 -12.53
CA ALA A 87 3.99 -1.63 -11.69
C ALA A 87 2.93 -0.70 -11.11
N LEU A 88 1.67 -1.12 -11.13
CA LEU A 88 0.61 -0.51 -10.34
C LEU A 88 0.38 -1.39 -9.11
N ILE A 89 0.63 -0.85 -7.93
CA ILE A 89 0.49 -1.55 -6.66
C ILE A 89 -0.77 -1.04 -5.95
N GLN A 90 -1.68 -1.96 -5.65
CA GLN A 90 -2.92 -1.66 -4.96
C GLN A 90 -3.08 -2.53 -3.71
N ALA A 91 -3.43 -1.92 -2.59
CA ALA A 91 -3.80 -2.61 -1.36
C ALA A 91 -5.20 -2.16 -0.91
N ASN A 92 -5.98 -3.12 -0.42
CA ASN A 92 -7.34 -2.88 0.08
C ASN A 92 -7.50 -3.49 1.47
N ARG A 93 -8.27 -2.82 2.32
CA ARG A 93 -8.68 -3.34 3.62
C ARG A 93 -10.21 -3.46 3.71
N PRO A 94 -10.74 -4.45 4.45
CA PRO A 94 -12.16 -4.51 4.75
C PRO A 94 -12.58 -3.34 5.67
N VAL A 95 -13.78 -2.82 5.47
CA VAL A 95 -14.40 -1.87 6.40
C VAL A 95 -15.18 -2.66 7.43
N TYR A 96 -14.98 -2.33 8.71
CA TYR A 96 -15.59 -3.05 9.83
C TYR A 96 -17.11 -3.12 9.71
N ASN A 97 -17.66 -4.28 10.02
CA ASN A 97 -19.10 -4.59 10.01
C ASN A 97 -19.81 -4.25 8.69
N SER A 98 -19.11 -4.38 7.56
CA SER A 98 -19.67 -4.15 6.22
C SER A 98 -19.10 -5.13 5.19
N ALA A 99 -19.75 -5.25 4.03
CA ALA A 99 -19.21 -5.98 2.88
C ALA A 99 -18.30 -5.11 2.00
N TYR A 100 -18.07 -3.85 2.38
CA TYR A 100 -17.28 -2.89 1.62
C TYR A 100 -15.79 -3.06 1.92
N THR A 101 -14.98 -2.98 0.87
CA THR A 101 -13.52 -2.88 0.98
C THR A 101 -13.07 -1.51 0.47
N THR A 102 -12.18 -0.88 1.22
CA THR A 102 -11.64 0.44 0.88
C THR A 102 -10.19 0.33 0.43
N THR A 103 -9.79 1.20 -0.49
CA THR A 103 -8.40 1.27 -0.94
C THR A 103 -7.52 1.86 0.15
N LEU A 104 -6.52 1.11 0.59
CA LEU A 104 -5.52 1.54 1.56
C LEU A 104 -4.34 2.24 0.88
N TYR A 105 -3.93 1.72 -0.28
CA TYR A 105 -2.84 2.24 -1.09
C TYR A 105 -3.09 1.96 -2.56
N ASN A 106 -2.80 2.92 -3.43
CA ASN A 106 -2.79 2.72 -4.88
C ASN A 106 -1.83 3.71 -5.53
N ASN A 107 -0.70 3.22 -6.03
CA ASN A 107 0.28 4.06 -6.70
C ASN A 107 1.02 3.29 -7.79
N LYS A 108 1.49 4.02 -8.79
CA LYS A 108 2.32 3.50 -9.88
C LYS A 108 3.80 3.68 -9.55
N ASP A 109 4.57 2.60 -9.73
CA ASP A 109 6.03 2.61 -9.73
C ASP A 109 6.53 2.52 -11.16
N ASP A 110 7.16 3.57 -11.65
CA ASP A 110 7.71 3.63 -13.01
C ASP A 110 9.12 3.03 -13.11
N ASN A 111 9.74 2.70 -11.97
CA ASN A 111 11.08 2.12 -11.86
C ASN A 111 11.05 0.69 -11.30
N PHE A 112 10.10 -0.13 -11.74
CA PHE A 112 9.95 -1.52 -11.29
C PHE A 112 10.82 -2.48 -12.13
N ASN A 113 12.13 -2.16 -12.23
CA ASN A 113 13.10 -2.90 -13.02
C ASN A 113 13.89 -3.87 -12.15
N PHE A 114 14.13 -5.09 -12.64
CA PHE A 114 14.84 -6.14 -11.89
C PHE A 114 15.41 -7.21 -12.80
N GLN A 115 16.30 -8.05 -12.25
CA GLN A 115 16.76 -9.28 -12.87
C GLN A 115 16.01 -10.48 -12.26
N PHE A 116 15.60 -11.40 -13.11
CA PHE A 116 15.01 -12.67 -12.70
C PHE A 116 15.25 -13.74 -13.78
N ALA A 117 15.88 -14.84 -13.40
CA ALA A 117 16.00 -16.03 -14.24
C ALA A 117 14.93 -17.06 -13.87
N GLN A 118 14.54 -17.88 -14.84
CA GLN A 118 13.58 -18.95 -14.60
C GLN A 118 14.12 -19.91 -13.52
N PHE A 119 13.29 -20.19 -12.52
CA PHE A 119 13.59 -21.01 -11.33
C PHE A 119 14.52 -20.35 -10.30
N ASP A 120 14.76 -19.04 -10.38
CA ASP A 120 15.45 -18.32 -9.31
C ASP A 120 14.72 -18.50 -7.97
N GLN A 121 15.51 -18.70 -6.92
CA GLN A 121 15.01 -18.68 -5.54
C GLN A 121 15.09 -17.27 -4.98
N LEU A 122 13.95 -16.77 -4.47
CA LEU A 122 13.89 -15.44 -3.89
C LEU A 122 14.39 -15.48 -2.44
N ASN A 123 15.68 -15.16 -2.25
CA ASN A 123 16.27 -14.99 -0.93
C ASN A 123 16.19 -13.52 -0.52
N PHE A 124 15.89 -13.27 0.76
CA PHE A 124 15.76 -11.92 1.28
C PHE A 124 16.23 -11.86 2.73
N ASP A 125 17.08 -10.90 2.99
CA ASP A 125 17.55 -10.47 4.28
C ASP A 125 17.51 -8.94 4.33
N ASP A 126 17.00 -8.33 5.39
CA ASP A 126 16.83 -6.87 5.49
C ASP A 126 18.16 -6.12 5.53
N GLU A 127 19.21 -6.74 6.06
CA GLU A 127 20.51 -6.11 6.22
C GLU A 127 21.40 -6.30 4.99
N THR A 128 21.21 -7.42 4.28
CA THR A 128 22.04 -7.79 3.13
C THR A 128 21.19 -8.04 1.90
N LEU A 129 20.92 -6.98 1.13
CA LEU A 129 20.09 -7.06 -0.06
C LEU A 129 20.86 -7.65 -1.24
N GLY A 130 20.47 -8.86 -1.68
CA GLY A 130 21.07 -9.56 -2.82
C GLY A 130 20.31 -9.40 -4.12
N SER A 131 19.07 -8.90 -4.11
CA SER A 131 18.20 -8.83 -5.28
C SER A 131 17.33 -7.60 -5.26
N GLN A 132 17.27 -6.89 -6.39
CA GLN A 132 16.38 -5.76 -6.61
C GLN A 132 14.90 -6.18 -6.49
N LEU A 133 14.53 -7.33 -7.06
CA LEU A 133 13.16 -7.83 -7.02
C LEU A 133 12.67 -8.01 -5.56
N THR A 134 13.43 -8.75 -4.75
CA THR A 134 13.06 -9.01 -3.36
C THR A 134 13.07 -7.74 -2.52
N ALA A 135 13.98 -6.79 -2.78
CA ALA A 135 13.99 -5.49 -2.10
C ALA A 135 12.72 -4.68 -2.40
N MET A 136 12.28 -4.62 -3.67
CA MET A 136 11.04 -3.92 -4.04
C MET A 136 9.81 -4.58 -3.44
N LEU A 137 9.72 -5.90 -3.48
CA LEU A 137 8.59 -6.64 -2.91
C LEU A 137 8.50 -6.43 -1.39
N ALA A 138 9.62 -6.49 -0.69
CA ALA A 138 9.71 -6.23 0.75
C ALA A 138 9.38 -4.77 1.10
N TYR A 139 9.85 -3.80 0.29
CA TYR A 139 9.49 -2.39 0.44
C TYR A 139 7.96 -2.22 0.45
N TYR A 140 7.27 -2.77 -0.55
CA TYR A 140 5.81 -2.65 -0.63
C TYR A 140 5.10 -3.43 0.47
N ALA A 141 5.62 -4.57 0.90
CA ALA A 141 5.08 -5.30 2.04
C ALA A 141 5.15 -4.45 3.32
N TYR A 142 6.30 -3.88 3.66
CA TYR A 142 6.45 -3.03 4.84
C TYR A 142 5.67 -1.72 4.73
N LEU A 143 5.66 -1.06 3.57
CA LEU A 143 4.87 0.15 3.37
C LEU A 143 3.39 -0.12 3.63
N ILE A 144 2.81 -1.14 2.98
CA ILE A 144 1.39 -1.47 3.09
C ILE A 144 1.03 -1.90 4.52
N LEU A 145 1.85 -2.73 5.16
CA LEU A 145 1.65 -3.11 6.55
C LEU A 145 1.72 -1.92 7.51
N GLY A 146 2.67 -1.02 7.30
CA GLY A 146 2.77 0.20 8.08
C GLY A 146 1.53 1.08 7.95
N LEU A 147 0.98 1.23 6.73
CA LEU A 147 -0.25 1.98 6.48
C LEU A 147 -1.49 1.30 7.09
N ASP A 148 -1.54 -0.02 7.04
CA ASP A 148 -2.63 -0.78 7.65
C ASP A 148 -2.63 -0.58 9.17
N LEU A 149 -1.47 -0.69 9.82
CA LEU A 149 -1.32 -0.44 11.25
C LEU A 149 -1.67 1.01 11.64
N ASP A 150 -1.29 2.00 10.82
CA ASP A 150 -1.71 3.39 11.00
C ASP A 150 -3.24 3.54 10.89
N SER A 151 -3.91 2.69 10.11
CA SER A 151 -5.37 2.70 9.98
C SER A 151 -6.10 2.15 11.20
N PHE A 152 -5.43 1.42 12.10
CA PHE A 152 -6.00 0.83 13.33
C PHE A 152 -5.60 1.56 14.60
N ALA A 153 -4.44 2.24 14.61
CA ALA A 153 -3.95 3.00 15.77
C ALA A 153 -3.18 4.25 15.32
N PRO A 154 -3.29 5.37 16.06
CA PRO A 154 -2.53 6.58 15.76
C PRO A 154 -1.03 6.30 15.68
N LEU A 155 -0.42 6.53 14.50
CA LEU A 155 1.00 6.25 14.22
C LEU A 155 1.43 4.80 14.52
N GLY A 156 0.49 3.85 14.47
CA GLY A 156 0.71 2.45 14.83
C GLY A 156 1.72 1.71 13.94
N GLY A 157 1.87 2.17 12.70
CA GLY A 157 2.81 1.60 11.72
C GLY A 157 4.25 2.11 11.82
N THR A 158 4.60 2.93 12.83
CA THR A 158 5.90 3.61 12.87
C THR A 158 7.09 2.67 12.77
N GLU A 159 7.10 1.56 13.51
CA GLU A 159 8.21 0.59 13.49
C GLU A 159 8.37 -0.06 12.12
N VAL A 160 7.27 -0.46 11.51
CA VAL A 160 7.27 -1.12 10.19
C VAL A 160 7.67 -0.14 9.08
N LEU A 161 7.19 1.13 9.14
CA LEU A 161 7.61 2.18 8.21
C LEU A 161 9.10 2.54 8.39
N GLN A 162 9.62 2.53 9.62
CA GLN A 162 11.05 2.72 9.86
C GLN A 162 11.87 1.55 9.27
N ARG A 163 11.39 0.31 9.38
CA ARG A 163 12.00 -0.85 8.73
C ARG A 163 12.00 -0.70 7.20
N CYS A 164 10.89 -0.19 6.63
CA CYS A 164 10.81 0.16 5.22
C CYS A 164 11.86 1.20 4.80
N MET A 165 12.08 2.25 5.61
CA MET A 165 13.11 3.27 5.36
C MET A 165 14.52 2.67 5.44
N ASN A 166 14.82 1.83 6.45
CA ASN A 166 16.12 1.17 6.57
C ASN A 166 16.43 0.31 5.35
N LEU A 167 15.45 -0.50 4.90
CA LEU A 167 15.55 -1.26 3.67
C LEU A 167 15.81 -0.34 2.46
N THR A 168 15.08 0.78 2.35
CA THR A 168 15.25 1.76 1.27
C THR A 168 16.67 2.34 1.24
N ASN A 169 17.24 2.64 2.39
CA ASN A 169 18.62 3.12 2.50
C ASN A 169 19.63 2.04 2.07
N ASN A 170 19.44 0.79 2.49
CA ASN A 170 20.30 -0.34 2.09
C ASN A 170 20.21 -0.60 0.58
N ALA A 171 19.02 -0.45 -0.01
CA ALA A 171 18.76 -0.69 -1.42
C ALA A 171 19.44 0.32 -2.37
N GLN A 172 19.93 1.45 -1.87
CA GLN A 172 20.71 2.41 -2.66
C GLN A 172 22.00 1.79 -3.24
N SER A 173 22.50 0.71 -2.63
CA SER A 173 23.67 -0.03 -3.09
C SER A 173 23.42 -0.96 -4.28
N LEU A 174 22.15 -1.21 -4.64
CA LEU A 174 21.76 -2.16 -5.68
C LEU A 174 21.94 -1.64 -7.12
N ASP A 175 22.38 -0.41 -7.31
CA ASP A 175 22.58 0.22 -8.63
C ASP A 175 21.34 0.21 -9.56
N PHE A 176 20.15 0.29 -8.96
CA PHE A 176 18.87 0.44 -9.65
C PHE A 176 18.18 1.75 -9.25
N GLY A 177 17.37 2.30 -10.17
CA GLY A 177 16.61 3.52 -9.91
C GLY A 177 15.49 3.37 -8.86
N GLY A 178 15.04 4.50 -8.33
CA GLY A 178 13.90 4.58 -7.42
C GLY A 178 14.22 4.52 -5.92
N TRP A 179 15.50 4.41 -5.53
CA TRP A 179 15.93 4.32 -4.14
C TRP A 179 16.62 5.57 -3.59
N LYS A 180 17.08 6.47 -4.45
CA LYS A 180 17.89 7.63 -4.03
C LYS A 180 17.04 8.89 -3.90
N ALA A 181 17.39 9.72 -2.91
CA ALA A 181 16.85 11.05 -2.77
C ALA A 181 17.10 11.89 -4.03
N PHE A 182 16.16 12.77 -4.36
CA PHE A 182 16.26 13.76 -5.45
C PHE A 182 16.30 13.18 -6.89
N GLU A 183 16.18 11.87 -7.07
CA GLU A 183 16.01 11.28 -8.41
C GLU A 183 14.62 11.59 -8.99
N ASP A 184 13.59 11.38 -8.17
CA ASP A 184 12.19 11.58 -8.53
C ASP A 184 11.37 11.81 -7.26
N SER A 185 10.41 12.72 -7.32
CA SER A 185 9.49 13.03 -6.20
C SER A 185 8.45 11.93 -5.94
N ARG A 186 8.33 10.94 -6.83
CA ARG A 186 7.39 9.79 -6.73
C ARG A 186 8.07 8.47 -6.50
N ASN A 187 9.39 8.45 -6.35
CA ASN A 187 10.12 7.21 -6.14
C ASN A 187 9.91 6.63 -4.74
N ARG A 188 10.38 5.41 -4.53
CA ARG A 188 10.23 4.70 -3.25
C ARG A 188 10.85 5.45 -2.08
N PHE A 189 12.03 6.09 -2.28
CA PHE A 189 12.64 6.91 -1.24
C PHE A 189 11.75 8.09 -0.85
N ALA A 190 11.27 8.87 -1.82
CA ALA A 190 10.44 10.05 -1.56
C ALA A 190 9.15 9.69 -0.80
N ILE A 191 8.49 8.60 -1.21
CA ILE A 191 7.26 8.12 -0.56
C ILE A 191 7.50 7.78 0.92
N ILE A 192 8.47 6.91 1.23
CA ILE A 192 8.69 6.49 2.62
C ILE A 192 9.28 7.62 3.47
N ASN A 193 10.14 8.47 2.91
CA ASN A 193 10.67 9.64 3.57
C ASN A 193 9.57 10.60 3.98
N ASP A 194 8.59 10.83 3.11
CA ASP A 194 7.45 11.69 3.42
C ASP A 194 6.57 11.09 4.52
N TYR A 195 6.28 9.79 4.49
CA TYR A 195 5.51 9.14 5.57
C TYR A 195 6.17 9.26 6.95
N LEU A 196 7.50 9.35 7.03
CA LEU A 196 8.25 9.46 8.29
C LEU A 196 8.63 10.89 8.67
N ASP A 197 8.33 11.87 7.83
CA ASP A 197 8.58 13.27 8.12
C ASP A 197 7.64 13.79 9.23
N GLU A 198 8.18 14.56 10.18
CA GLU A 198 7.42 15.15 11.27
C GLU A 198 6.26 16.04 10.79
N ALA A 199 6.47 16.80 9.70
CA ALA A 199 5.44 17.63 9.09
C ALA A 199 4.29 16.81 8.49
N MET A 200 4.50 15.52 8.22
CA MET A 200 3.50 14.59 7.69
C MET A 200 2.83 13.72 8.76
N LYS A 201 3.13 13.93 10.05
CA LYS A 201 2.39 13.25 11.15
C LYS A 201 0.87 13.45 11.06
N PRO A 202 0.34 14.65 10.72
CA PRO A 202 -1.11 14.81 10.50
C PRO A 202 -1.66 13.90 9.41
N PHE A 203 -0.88 13.62 8.34
CA PHE A 203 -1.28 12.71 7.27
C PHE A 203 -1.33 11.23 7.73
N ARG A 204 -0.45 10.83 8.62
CA ARG A 204 -0.50 9.49 9.23
C ARG A 204 -1.65 9.38 10.24
N GLN A 205 -1.92 10.45 11.02
CA GLN A 205 -3.09 10.51 11.88
C GLN A 205 -4.40 10.43 11.08
N LEU A 206 -4.44 11.05 9.89
CA LEU A 206 -5.57 10.93 8.96
C LEU A 206 -5.91 9.46 8.68
N GLN A 207 -4.93 8.55 8.56
CA GLN A 207 -5.22 7.14 8.28
C GLN A 207 -6.11 6.53 9.38
N TYR A 208 -5.76 6.75 10.65
CA TYR A 208 -6.58 6.29 11.78
C TYR A 208 -7.97 6.95 11.81
N ASP A 209 -8.01 8.28 11.74
CA ASP A 209 -9.24 9.05 11.87
C ASP A 209 -10.21 8.76 10.72
N TYR A 210 -9.70 8.64 9.50
CA TYR A 210 -10.49 8.34 8.30
C TYR A 210 -11.03 6.91 8.29
N TYR A 211 -10.16 5.93 8.54
CA TYR A 211 -10.56 4.52 8.45
C TYR A 211 -11.29 4.07 9.72
N ARG A 212 -10.64 4.19 10.89
CA ARG A 212 -11.16 3.61 12.13
C ARG A 212 -12.32 4.41 12.71
N LEU A 213 -12.15 5.73 12.81
CA LEU A 213 -13.18 6.61 13.40
C LEU A 213 -14.21 7.05 12.36
N GLY A 214 -13.86 7.03 11.07
CA GLY A 214 -14.72 7.40 9.96
C GLY A 214 -15.45 6.22 9.33
N LEU A 215 -14.81 5.51 8.39
CA LEU A 215 -15.45 4.45 7.59
C LEU A 215 -15.98 3.29 8.44
N ASP A 216 -15.19 2.80 9.39
CA ASP A 216 -15.59 1.69 10.26
C ASP A 216 -16.79 2.06 11.16
N GLU A 217 -16.99 3.35 11.46
CA GLU A 217 -18.14 3.84 12.23
C GLU A 217 -19.40 3.97 11.37
N MET A 218 -19.28 4.12 10.05
CA MET A 218 -20.43 4.37 9.17
C MET A 218 -21.47 3.24 9.20
N ALA A 219 -21.07 2.01 9.47
CA ALA A 219 -21.98 0.87 9.61
C ALA A 219 -22.92 1.03 10.83
N ASN A 220 -22.43 1.65 11.91
CA ASN A 220 -23.18 1.91 13.12
C ASN A 220 -23.96 3.25 13.04
N ASN A 221 -23.31 4.28 12.53
CA ASN A 221 -23.87 5.63 12.40
C ASN A 221 -23.21 6.37 11.23
N ALA A 222 -23.86 6.36 10.08
CA ALA A 222 -23.34 6.96 8.85
C ALA A 222 -23.11 8.48 8.97
N GLU A 223 -23.93 9.20 9.75
CA GLU A 223 -23.77 10.63 9.96
C GLU A 223 -22.55 10.93 10.82
N ARG A 224 -22.38 10.22 11.94
CA ARG A 224 -21.21 10.35 12.80
C ARG A 224 -19.93 9.99 12.05
N GLY A 225 -19.92 8.87 11.30
CA GLY A 225 -18.78 8.47 10.48
C GLY A 225 -18.40 9.54 9.45
N ARG A 226 -19.38 10.12 8.74
CA ARG A 226 -19.14 11.21 7.79
C ARG A 226 -18.58 12.47 8.47
N THR A 227 -19.12 12.87 9.62
CA THR A 227 -18.61 14.02 10.38
C THR A 227 -17.17 13.81 10.83
N ASN A 228 -16.84 12.60 11.30
CA ASN A 228 -15.47 12.24 11.66
C ASN A 228 -14.53 12.31 10.44
N ILE A 229 -14.98 11.85 9.28
CA ILE A 229 -14.23 11.98 8.03
C ILE A 229 -14.00 13.45 7.67
N SER A 230 -15.02 14.31 7.78
CA SER A 230 -14.88 15.75 7.52
C SER A 230 -13.83 16.37 8.45
N THR A 231 -13.82 16.00 9.72
CA THR A 231 -12.82 16.45 10.70
C THR A 231 -11.42 15.94 10.33
N ALA A 232 -11.31 14.65 9.97
CA ALA A 232 -10.04 14.05 9.57
C ALA A 232 -9.43 14.72 8.33
N LEU A 233 -10.27 15.10 7.35
CA LEU A 233 -9.83 15.86 6.18
C LEU A 233 -9.29 17.25 6.54
N GLU A 234 -9.91 17.96 7.49
CA GLU A 234 -9.45 19.27 7.94
C GLU A 234 -8.18 19.18 8.79
N THR A 235 -8.17 18.31 9.80
CA THR A 235 -7.07 18.24 10.78
C THR A 235 -5.89 17.39 10.32
N GLY A 236 -6.11 16.46 9.40
CA GLY A 236 -5.11 15.55 8.88
C GLY A 236 -4.64 15.92 7.47
N LEU A 237 -5.54 15.80 6.48
CA LEU A 237 -5.18 15.95 5.06
C LEU A 237 -4.76 17.39 4.71
N LYS A 238 -5.61 18.36 5.03
CA LYS A 238 -5.34 19.78 4.78
C LYS A 238 -4.11 20.24 5.54
N LYS A 239 -4.04 19.91 6.83
CA LYS A 239 -2.91 20.28 7.69
C LYS A 239 -1.58 19.75 7.15
N ALA A 240 -1.53 18.48 6.75
CA ALA A 240 -0.32 17.89 6.16
C ALA A 240 0.09 18.58 4.84
N HIS A 241 -0.89 18.93 4.00
CA HIS A 241 -0.63 19.67 2.77
C HIS A 241 -0.11 21.09 3.03
N GLU A 242 -0.62 21.76 4.06
CA GLU A 242 -0.13 23.10 4.48
C GLU A 242 1.26 23.03 5.09
N ASP A 243 1.56 22.01 5.90
CA ASP A 243 2.86 21.85 6.58
C ASP A 243 3.97 21.39 5.61
N LYS A 244 3.61 20.60 4.57
CA LYS A 244 4.56 20.12 3.55
C LYS A 244 3.94 20.20 2.15
N PRO A 245 3.82 21.39 1.55
CA PRO A 245 3.13 21.58 0.27
C PRO A 245 3.74 20.84 -0.93
N LEU A 246 5.03 20.49 -0.85
CA LEU A 246 5.73 19.75 -1.90
C LEU A 246 5.59 18.24 -1.80
N SER A 247 5.00 17.71 -0.72
CA SER A 247 4.71 16.29 -0.60
C SER A 247 3.62 15.89 -1.58
N LEU A 248 3.85 14.79 -2.29
CA LEU A 248 2.85 14.24 -3.22
C LEU A 248 1.86 13.30 -2.53
N LEU A 249 2.07 12.93 -1.25
CA LEU A 249 1.19 12.00 -0.54
C LEU A 249 -0.28 12.45 -0.48
N PRO A 250 -0.61 13.71 -0.15
CA PRO A 250 -2.00 14.18 -0.14
C PRO A 250 -2.66 14.09 -1.52
N MET A 251 -1.93 14.42 -2.60
CA MET A 251 -2.44 14.32 -3.96
C MET A 251 -2.67 12.85 -4.37
N ILE A 252 -1.69 11.95 -4.13
CA ILE A 252 -1.80 10.52 -4.42
C ILE A 252 -2.99 9.91 -3.65
N TRP A 253 -3.15 10.28 -2.37
CA TRP A 253 -4.23 9.78 -1.54
C TRP A 253 -5.60 10.23 -2.08
N THR A 254 -5.74 11.50 -2.44
CA THR A 254 -7.00 12.02 -3.01
C THR A 254 -7.31 11.40 -4.38
N ASP A 255 -6.32 11.05 -5.19
CA ASP A 255 -6.52 10.35 -6.46
C ASP A 255 -7.23 9.01 -6.26
N TYR A 256 -6.77 8.15 -5.36
CA TYR A 256 -7.40 6.85 -5.16
C TYR A 256 -8.63 6.88 -4.24
N LYS A 257 -8.84 7.96 -3.49
CA LYS A 257 -10.02 8.17 -2.64
C LYS A 257 -11.16 8.94 -3.30
N ARG A 258 -10.95 9.49 -4.48
CA ARG A 258 -11.90 10.42 -5.11
C ARG A 258 -13.32 9.90 -5.20
N ASP A 259 -13.52 8.67 -5.66
CA ASP A 259 -14.86 8.11 -5.85
C ASP A 259 -15.51 7.75 -4.52
N GLU A 260 -14.73 7.27 -3.55
CA GLU A 260 -15.18 6.99 -2.19
C GLU A 260 -15.64 8.28 -1.50
N LEU A 261 -14.82 9.33 -1.54
CA LEU A 261 -15.15 10.64 -0.98
C LEU A 261 -16.39 11.26 -1.64
N ALA A 262 -16.46 11.22 -2.97
CA ALA A 262 -17.64 11.68 -3.68
C ALA A 262 -18.91 10.95 -3.21
N ASN A 263 -18.86 9.63 -3.02
CA ASN A 263 -20.01 8.83 -2.59
C ASN A 263 -20.41 9.07 -1.12
N ILE A 264 -19.44 9.39 -0.23
CA ILE A 264 -19.70 9.70 1.18
C ILE A 264 -20.57 10.97 1.31
N TYR A 265 -20.35 11.98 0.46
CA TYR A 265 -20.99 13.29 0.60
C TYR A 265 -22.15 13.53 -0.38
N LYS A 266 -22.21 12.83 -1.52
CA LYS A 266 -23.24 13.04 -2.54
C LYS A 266 -24.65 12.89 -1.96
N GLY A 267 -25.40 14.00 -1.97
CA GLY A 267 -26.77 14.07 -1.42
C GLY A 267 -26.86 13.93 0.09
N LYS A 268 -25.75 14.07 0.83
CA LYS A 268 -25.69 13.86 2.29
C LYS A 268 -24.85 14.96 2.96
N GLY A 269 -25.07 15.14 4.26
CA GLY A 269 -24.39 16.19 5.02
C GLY A 269 -25.02 17.58 4.84
N THR A 270 -24.51 18.55 5.59
CA THR A 270 -24.93 19.95 5.46
C THR A 270 -24.20 20.62 4.29
N GLN A 271 -24.80 21.68 3.72
CA GLN A 271 -24.14 22.45 2.66
C GLN A 271 -22.78 23.01 3.12
N LYS A 272 -22.71 23.50 4.37
CA LYS A 272 -21.47 24.00 4.96
C LYS A 272 -20.37 22.92 5.02
N GLU A 273 -20.71 21.71 5.43
CA GLU A 273 -19.80 20.56 5.47
C GLU A 273 -19.28 20.21 4.07
N LYS A 274 -20.19 20.10 3.09
CA LYS A 274 -19.85 19.79 1.71
C LYS A 274 -18.93 20.84 1.06
N GLU A 275 -19.21 22.13 1.29
CA GLU A 275 -18.35 23.23 0.80
C GLU A 275 -16.96 23.21 1.44
N ALA A 276 -16.87 22.95 2.76
CA ALA A 276 -15.58 22.85 3.43
C ALA A 276 -14.74 21.70 2.87
N VAL A 277 -15.34 20.49 2.73
CA VAL A 277 -14.67 19.32 2.15
C VAL A 277 -14.27 19.56 0.70
N TYR A 278 -15.14 20.13 -0.13
CA TYR A 278 -14.83 20.49 -1.51
C TYR A 278 -13.59 21.39 -1.58
N ASN A 279 -13.55 22.45 -0.78
CA ASN A 279 -12.45 23.41 -0.81
C ASN A 279 -11.10 22.76 -0.42
N ILE A 280 -11.11 21.83 0.53
CA ILE A 280 -9.91 21.05 0.90
C ILE A 280 -9.45 20.19 -0.30
N LEU A 281 -10.36 19.40 -0.84
CA LEU A 281 -10.04 18.44 -1.91
C LEU A 281 -9.61 19.13 -3.20
N PHE A 282 -10.31 20.19 -3.57
CA PHE A 282 -9.97 21.01 -4.75
C PHE A 282 -8.63 21.73 -4.56
N GLY A 283 -8.34 22.25 -3.37
CA GLY A 283 -7.08 22.92 -3.07
C GLY A 283 -5.87 21.97 -3.19
N ILE A 284 -6.04 20.69 -2.84
CA ILE A 284 -4.98 19.69 -2.93
C ILE A 284 -4.86 19.08 -4.33
N ASN A 285 -6.00 18.80 -4.98
CA ASN A 285 -6.02 18.06 -6.25
C ASN A 285 -7.13 18.58 -7.18
N ALA A 286 -6.90 19.75 -7.75
CA ALA A 286 -7.83 20.37 -8.69
C ALA A 286 -8.04 19.54 -9.98
N SER A 287 -7.11 18.62 -10.30
CA SER A 287 -7.24 17.77 -11.49
C SER A 287 -8.45 16.82 -11.43
N GLN A 288 -8.97 16.55 -10.23
CA GLN A 288 -10.13 15.69 -9.96
C GLN A 288 -11.43 16.50 -9.74
N SER A 289 -11.50 17.73 -10.27
CA SER A 289 -12.64 18.65 -10.07
C SER A 289 -14.01 18.04 -10.35
N GLU A 290 -14.15 17.20 -11.38
CA GLU A 290 -15.41 16.50 -11.69
C GLU A 290 -15.88 15.57 -10.54
N ALA A 291 -14.97 14.96 -9.82
CA ALA A 291 -15.30 14.16 -8.65
C ALA A 291 -15.67 15.05 -7.46
N TRP A 292 -14.94 16.16 -7.28
CA TRP A 292 -15.20 17.12 -6.18
C TRP A 292 -16.53 17.85 -6.35
N ASP A 293 -16.96 18.13 -7.58
CA ASP A 293 -18.28 18.71 -7.84
C ASP A 293 -19.42 17.80 -7.35
N LYS A 294 -19.23 16.47 -7.34
CA LYS A 294 -20.20 15.51 -6.78
C LYS A 294 -20.28 15.60 -5.26
N VAL A 295 -19.22 16.06 -4.58
CA VAL A 295 -19.23 16.29 -3.13
C VAL A 295 -20.18 17.43 -2.76
N ARG A 296 -20.24 18.49 -3.58
CA ARG A 296 -21.13 19.65 -3.35
C ARG A 296 -22.61 19.36 -3.65
N ASN A 297 -22.87 18.42 -4.55
CA ASN A 297 -24.22 18.02 -4.97
C ASN A 297 -24.77 16.90 -4.07
#